data_43bdd1dd815e289c261bcd12cc091512
#
_entry.id   43bdd1dd815e289c261bcd12cc091512
#
_cell.length_a   1.000
_cell.length_b   1.000
_cell.length_c   1.000
_cell.angle_alpha   90.00
_cell.angle_beta   90.00
_cell.angle_gamma   90.00
#
_symmetry.space_group_name_H-M   'P 1'
#
loop_
_entity.id
_entity.type
_entity.pdbx_description
1 polymer ?
#
loop_
_entity_poly.entity_id
_entity_poly.type
_entity_poly.pdbx_seq_one_letter_code
_entity_poly.pdbx_strand_id
1 'polypeptide(L)'
;MALGALVYRVGSTRMNQIRGLGRQMPWTFAAIFIAGLSLIGVPGTAGFISKWYLVLAAIEQQSWLIAVIILAGSLLAVAYMWNLIEALFFQQPEPRAEPVREAPLSMLVPMWLLVIANIWFGLDTGLTVGIAETAVQLLGVNGQ
;
A
#
# COMPACT_ATOMS: atom_id res chain seq x y z
N MET A 1 -1.21 -9.89 -3.36
CA MET A 1 -0.44 -11.00 -2.79
C MET A 1 -0.75 -11.24 -1.32
N ALA A 2 -0.62 -10.27 -0.43
CA ALA A 2 -0.86 -10.47 1.01
C ALA A 2 -2.29 -10.95 1.34
N LEU A 3 -3.32 -10.39 0.72
CA LEU A 3 -4.70 -10.90 0.83
C LEU A 3 -4.84 -12.33 0.29
N GLY A 4 -4.12 -12.67 -0.78
CA GLY A 4 -4.10 -14.05 -1.30
C GLY A 4 -3.47 -15.03 -0.32
N ALA A 5 -2.38 -14.65 0.35
CA ALA A 5 -1.76 -15.45 1.39
C ALA A 5 -2.68 -15.66 2.61
N LEU A 6 -3.43 -14.62 2.96
CA LEU A 6 -4.45 -14.68 4.01
C LEU A 6 -5.58 -15.66 3.65
N VAL A 7 -6.12 -15.55 2.42
CA VAL A 7 -7.15 -16.47 1.93
C VAL A 7 -6.67 -17.90 1.87
N TYR A 8 -5.42 -18.11 1.44
CA TYR A 8 -4.82 -19.44 1.38
C TYR A 8 -4.74 -20.12 2.76
N ARG A 9 -4.50 -19.35 3.83
CA ARG A 9 -4.38 -19.88 5.20
C ARG A 9 -5.71 -19.90 5.97
N VAL A 10 -6.54 -18.90 5.77
CA VAL A 10 -7.78 -18.71 6.54
C VAL A 10 -9.02 -19.21 5.79
N GLY A 11 -8.93 -19.32 4.46
CA GLY A 11 -10.04 -19.73 3.59
C GLY A 11 -11.09 -18.64 3.36
N SER A 12 -10.88 -17.43 3.91
CA SER A 12 -11.86 -16.35 3.81
C SER A 12 -11.22 -14.97 3.93
N THR A 13 -11.87 -13.97 3.31
CA THR A 13 -11.53 -12.54 3.42
C THR A 13 -12.47 -11.78 4.34
N ARG A 14 -13.40 -12.46 5.02
CA ARG A 14 -14.36 -11.79 5.89
C ARG A 14 -13.63 -11.18 7.10
N MET A 15 -13.92 -9.91 7.36
CA MET A 15 -13.31 -9.14 8.46
C MET A 15 -13.39 -9.87 9.80
N ASN A 16 -14.50 -10.54 10.08
CA ASN A 16 -14.68 -11.28 11.32
C ASN A 16 -13.69 -12.43 11.49
N GLN A 17 -13.27 -13.06 10.39
CA GLN A 17 -12.37 -14.22 10.42
C GLN A 17 -10.89 -13.83 10.42
N ILE A 18 -10.54 -12.58 10.12
CA ILE A 18 -9.17 -12.08 10.14
C ILE A 18 -8.83 -11.31 11.42
N ARG A 19 -9.80 -11.12 12.32
CA ARG A 19 -9.62 -10.44 13.60
C ARG A 19 -8.55 -11.12 14.45
N GLY A 20 -7.66 -10.33 15.05
CA GLY A 20 -6.61 -10.82 15.94
C GLY A 20 -5.51 -11.67 15.31
N LEU A 21 -5.51 -11.85 13.99
CA LEU A 21 -4.49 -12.65 13.30
C LEU A 21 -3.13 -11.95 13.17
N GLY A 22 -3.08 -10.64 13.40
CA GLY A 22 -1.85 -9.87 13.30
C GLY A 22 -0.69 -10.40 14.15
N ARG A 23 -1.02 -11.05 15.26
CA ARG A 23 -0.04 -11.69 16.16
C ARG A 23 0.38 -13.09 15.70
N GLN A 24 -0.45 -13.76 14.90
CA GLN A 24 -0.18 -15.13 14.42
C GLN A 24 0.60 -15.15 13.10
N MET A 25 0.47 -14.10 12.28
CA MET A 25 1.12 -13.96 10.97
C MET A 25 1.88 -12.62 10.85
N PRO A 26 2.90 -12.36 11.68
CA PRO A 26 3.51 -11.03 11.78
C PRO A 26 4.14 -10.55 10.47
N TRP A 27 4.79 -11.42 9.72
CA TRP A 27 5.45 -11.06 8.46
C TRP A 27 4.49 -10.69 7.34
N THR A 28 3.38 -11.41 7.24
CA THR A 28 2.32 -11.11 6.27
C THR A 28 1.66 -9.77 6.59
N PHE A 29 1.35 -9.52 7.87
CA PHE A 29 0.70 -8.28 8.27
C PHE A 29 1.65 -7.07 8.28
N ALA A 30 2.94 -7.26 8.55
CA ALA A 30 3.95 -6.21 8.36
C ALA A 30 3.99 -5.73 6.90
N ALA A 31 3.96 -6.66 5.95
CA ALA A 31 3.91 -6.31 4.53
C ALA A 31 2.61 -5.57 4.16
N ILE A 32 1.46 -6.00 4.69
CA ILE A 32 0.17 -5.28 4.51
C ILE A 32 0.26 -3.87 5.08
N PHE A 33 0.86 -3.71 6.26
CA PHE A 33 1.01 -2.43 6.93
C PHE A 33 1.87 -1.46 6.09
N ILE A 34 3.02 -1.91 5.60
CA ILE A 34 3.91 -1.08 4.75
C ILE A 34 3.22 -0.73 3.43
N ALA A 35 2.52 -1.67 2.81
CA ALA A 35 1.73 -1.41 1.61
C ALA A 35 0.61 -0.37 1.88
N GLY A 36 -0.01 -0.45 3.04
CA GLY A 36 -1.00 0.54 3.50
C GLY A 36 -0.42 1.93 3.69
N LEU A 37 0.78 2.05 4.27
CA LEU A 37 1.49 3.32 4.38
C LEU A 37 1.79 3.92 3.00
N SER A 38 2.13 3.10 2.02
CA SER A 38 2.30 3.53 0.64
C SER A 38 0.98 4.00 0.01
N LEU A 39 -0.12 3.31 0.31
CA LEU A 39 -1.45 3.71 -0.14
C LEU A 39 -1.89 5.05 0.45
N ILE A 40 -1.58 5.31 1.70
CA ILE A 40 -1.80 6.61 2.36
C ILE A 40 -0.93 7.69 1.69
N GLY A 41 0.28 7.36 1.29
CA GLY A 41 1.26 8.28 0.74
C GLY A 41 2.20 8.84 1.82
N VAL A 42 2.74 7.95 2.66
CA VAL A 42 3.73 8.35 3.66
C VAL A 42 5.08 8.59 2.97
N PRO A 43 5.81 9.68 3.32
CA PRO A 43 7.14 9.95 2.78
C PRO A 43 8.08 8.73 2.92
N GLY A 44 8.85 8.43 1.87
CA GLY A 44 9.69 7.24 1.80
C GLY A 44 9.04 6.03 1.14
N THR A 45 7.85 6.18 0.59
CA THR A 45 7.16 5.15 -0.21
C THR A 45 6.89 5.64 -1.63
N ALA A 46 6.83 4.73 -2.59
CA ALA A 46 6.53 5.07 -3.99
C ALA A 46 5.16 5.76 -4.14
N GLY A 47 4.19 5.42 -3.29
CA GLY A 47 2.86 6.02 -3.27
C GLY A 47 2.87 7.51 -2.91
N PHE A 48 3.80 7.95 -2.07
CA PHE A 48 3.97 9.37 -1.76
C PHE A 48 4.42 10.17 -3.00
N ILE A 49 5.43 9.66 -3.70
CA ILE A 49 5.99 10.34 -4.87
C ILE A 49 4.92 10.53 -5.94
N SER A 50 4.19 9.45 -6.28
CA SER A 50 3.12 9.51 -7.27
C SER A 50 2.06 10.56 -6.93
N LYS A 51 1.62 10.60 -5.66
CA LYS A 51 0.62 11.56 -5.19
C LYS A 51 1.17 13.00 -5.18
N TRP A 52 2.41 13.16 -4.79
CA TRP A 52 3.07 14.46 -4.76
C TRP A 52 3.08 15.12 -6.13
N TYR A 53 3.55 14.38 -7.15
CA TYR A 53 3.56 14.88 -8.53
C TYR A 53 2.16 15.12 -9.09
N LEU A 54 1.17 14.28 -8.75
CA LEU A 54 -0.22 14.49 -9.16
C LEU A 54 -0.80 15.77 -8.55
N VAL A 55 -0.52 16.04 -7.28
CA VAL A 55 -0.98 17.26 -6.60
C VAL A 55 -0.29 18.49 -7.21
N LEU A 56 1.02 18.43 -7.46
CA LEU A 56 1.75 19.52 -8.11
C LEU A 56 1.16 19.83 -9.50
N ALA A 57 0.98 18.81 -10.34
CA ALA A 57 0.40 18.98 -11.67
C ALA A 57 -1.04 19.55 -11.61
N ALA A 58 -1.83 19.16 -10.63
CA ALA A 58 -3.19 19.69 -10.43
C ALA A 58 -3.16 21.19 -10.03
N ILE A 59 -2.20 21.60 -9.22
CA ILE A 59 -2.01 23.00 -8.81
C ILE A 59 -1.52 23.84 -9.99
N GLU A 60 -0.55 23.37 -10.76
CA GLU A 60 -0.02 24.05 -11.97
C GLU A 60 -1.12 24.32 -12.99
N GLN A 61 -2.04 23.35 -13.16
CA GLN A 61 -3.20 23.53 -14.04
C GLN A 61 -4.38 24.27 -13.40
N GLN A 62 -4.20 24.85 -12.22
CA GLN A 62 -5.24 25.53 -11.45
C GLN A 62 -6.49 24.67 -11.17
N SER A 63 -6.33 23.35 -11.22
CA SER A 63 -7.41 22.38 -11.02
C SER A 63 -7.51 21.97 -9.53
N TRP A 64 -7.88 22.92 -8.68
CA TRP A 64 -8.00 22.73 -7.23
C TRP A 64 -8.91 21.56 -6.83
N LEU A 65 -9.94 21.30 -7.64
CA LEU A 65 -10.84 20.17 -7.40
C LEU A 65 -10.11 18.84 -7.45
N ILE A 66 -9.21 18.64 -8.40
CA ILE A 66 -8.41 17.42 -8.55
C ILE A 66 -7.48 17.26 -7.34
N ALA A 67 -6.80 18.31 -6.91
CA ALA A 67 -5.94 18.29 -5.74
C ALA A 67 -6.73 17.88 -4.47
N VAL A 68 -7.91 18.45 -4.26
CA VAL A 68 -8.79 18.10 -3.13
C VAL A 68 -9.23 16.64 -3.18
N ILE A 69 -9.58 16.10 -4.35
CA ILE A 69 -9.98 14.69 -4.51
C ILE A 69 -8.81 13.76 -4.16
N ILE A 70 -7.58 14.08 -4.58
CA ILE A 70 -6.39 13.27 -4.27
C ILE A 70 -6.13 13.25 -2.76
N LEU A 71 -6.23 14.41 -2.10
CA LEU A 71 -6.05 14.52 -0.65
C LEU A 71 -7.17 13.80 0.13
N ALA A 72 -8.41 13.96 -0.31
CA ALA A 72 -9.57 13.27 0.28
C ALA A 72 -9.41 11.74 0.16
N GLY A 73 -8.93 11.23 -0.97
CA GLY A 73 -8.61 9.82 -1.16
C GLY A 73 -7.52 9.31 -0.19
N SER A 74 -6.52 10.14 0.10
CA SER A 74 -5.49 9.80 1.10
C SER A 74 -6.06 9.76 2.51
N LEU A 75 -6.92 10.69 2.89
CA LEU A 75 -7.61 10.68 4.18
C LEU A 75 -8.50 9.45 4.35
N LEU A 76 -9.22 9.07 3.29
CA LEU A 76 -10.03 7.86 3.29
C LEU A 76 -9.17 6.60 3.46
N ALA A 77 -8.01 6.57 2.82
CA ALA A 77 -7.04 5.49 2.99
C ALA A 77 -6.52 5.37 4.42
N VAL A 78 -6.28 6.49 5.11
CA VAL A 78 -5.92 6.50 6.54
C VAL A 78 -7.03 5.88 7.38
N ALA A 79 -8.27 6.29 7.19
CA ALA A 79 -9.42 5.77 7.93
C ALA A 79 -9.61 4.25 7.69
N TYR A 80 -9.45 3.81 6.45
CA TYR A 80 -9.52 2.38 6.09
C TYR A 80 -8.39 1.58 6.75
N MET A 81 -7.15 2.08 6.67
CA MET A 81 -6.00 1.40 7.28
C MET A 81 -6.10 1.35 8.80
N TRP A 82 -6.59 2.41 9.43
CA TRP A 82 -6.84 2.40 10.87
C TRP A 82 -7.82 1.31 11.28
N ASN A 83 -8.95 1.21 10.59
CA ASN A 83 -9.96 0.19 10.84
C ASN A 83 -9.40 -1.24 10.63
N LEU A 84 -8.54 -1.42 9.61
CA LEU A 84 -7.88 -2.69 9.36
C LEU A 84 -6.90 -3.05 10.49
N ILE A 85 -6.07 -2.12 10.94
CA ILE A 85 -5.10 -2.33 12.03
C ILE A 85 -5.84 -2.65 13.33
N GLU A 86 -6.90 -1.92 13.64
CA GLU A 86 -7.73 -2.16 14.81
C GLU A 86 -8.30 -3.59 14.80
N ALA A 87 -8.86 -4.02 13.68
CA ALA A 87 -9.40 -5.37 13.54
C ALA A 87 -8.34 -6.46 13.72
N LEU A 88 -7.11 -6.22 13.22
CA LEU A 88 -6.03 -7.20 13.20
C LEU A 88 -5.31 -7.35 14.54
N PHE A 89 -5.12 -6.25 15.26
CA PHE A 89 -4.25 -6.22 16.45
C PHE A 89 -5.00 -6.05 17.77
N PHE A 90 -6.10 -5.30 17.76
CA PHE A 90 -6.81 -4.95 19.00
C PHE A 90 -8.04 -5.82 19.28
N GLN A 91 -8.57 -6.49 18.25
CA GLN A 91 -9.70 -7.38 18.46
C GLN A 91 -9.24 -8.79 18.81
N GLN A 92 -10.02 -9.48 19.65
CA GLN A 92 -9.72 -10.86 20.03
C GLN A 92 -9.96 -11.79 18.82
N PRO A 93 -9.04 -12.74 18.59
CA PRO A 93 -9.25 -13.74 17.55
C PRO A 93 -10.46 -14.61 17.88
N GLU A 94 -11.23 -14.99 16.86
CA GLU A 94 -12.27 -15.99 17.06
C GLU A 94 -11.66 -17.32 17.54
N PRO A 95 -12.35 -18.04 18.43
CA PRO A 95 -11.91 -19.37 18.88
C PRO A 95 -11.76 -20.30 17.67
N ARG A 96 -10.54 -20.69 17.36
CA ARG A 96 -10.23 -21.65 16.30
C ARG A 96 -9.63 -22.90 16.88
N ALA A 97 -9.90 -24.02 16.24
CA ALA A 97 -9.37 -25.32 16.67
C ALA A 97 -7.83 -25.37 16.51
N GLU A 98 -7.27 -24.65 15.55
CA GLU A 98 -5.82 -24.62 15.31
C GLU A 98 -5.31 -23.18 15.11
N PRO A 99 -4.07 -22.87 15.58
CA PRO A 99 -3.44 -21.59 15.32
C PRO A 99 -3.11 -21.46 13.83
N VAL A 100 -3.37 -20.29 13.26
CA VAL A 100 -3.04 -20.03 11.84
C VAL A 100 -1.54 -19.83 11.70
N ARG A 101 -0.91 -20.66 10.88
CA ARG A 101 0.53 -20.56 10.57
C ARG A 101 0.79 -19.44 9.56
N GLU A 102 2.01 -18.88 9.61
CA GLU A 102 2.51 -17.90 8.64
C GLU A 102 2.33 -18.37 7.19
N ALA A 103 2.24 -17.41 6.26
CA ALA A 103 2.16 -17.72 4.84
C ALA A 103 3.36 -18.55 4.37
N PRO A 104 3.20 -19.43 3.36
CA PRO A 104 4.31 -20.20 2.81
C PRO A 104 5.35 -19.26 2.18
N LEU A 105 6.63 -19.65 2.26
CA LEU A 105 7.75 -18.86 1.72
C LEU A 105 7.57 -18.48 0.25
N SER A 106 6.94 -19.33 -0.54
CA SER A 106 6.63 -19.05 -1.95
C SER A 106 5.74 -17.82 -2.17
N MET A 107 4.92 -17.44 -1.18
CA MET A 107 4.11 -16.23 -1.21
C MET A 107 4.78 -15.08 -0.45
N LEU A 108 5.52 -15.38 0.61
CA LEU A 108 6.19 -14.40 1.44
C LEU A 108 7.33 -13.70 0.70
N VAL A 109 8.17 -14.46 -0.01
CA VAL A 109 9.33 -13.93 -0.73
C VAL A 109 8.92 -12.90 -1.79
N PRO A 110 8.03 -13.19 -2.76
CA PRO A 110 7.64 -12.19 -3.76
C PRO A 110 6.89 -11.01 -3.14
N MET A 111 6.17 -11.21 -2.05
CA MET A 111 5.50 -10.12 -1.33
C MET A 111 6.52 -9.15 -0.73
N TRP A 112 7.56 -9.66 -0.06
CA TRP A 112 8.61 -8.82 0.52
C TRP A 112 9.50 -8.17 -0.54
N LEU A 113 9.74 -8.83 -1.68
CA LEU A 113 10.41 -8.20 -2.82
C LEU A 113 9.65 -6.96 -3.30
N LEU A 114 8.32 -7.05 -3.41
CA LEU A 114 7.49 -5.90 -3.79
C LEU A 114 7.49 -4.80 -2.72
N VAL A 115 7.51 -5.15 -1.43
CA VAL A 115 7.61 -4.19 -0.32
C VAL A 115 8.95 -3.45 -0.37
N ILE A 116 10.04 -4.17 -0.56
CA ILE A 116 11.39 -3.59 -0.68
C ILE A 116 11.46 -2.68 -1.90
N ALA A 117 10.98 -3.14 -3.06
CA ALA A 117 10.91 -2.33 -4.27
C ALA A 117 10.08 -1.04 -4.05
N ASN A 118 8.94 -1.13 -3.36
CA ASN A 118 8.10 0.02 -3.04
C ASN A 118 8.85 1.06 -2.18
N ILE A 119 9.62 0.63 -1.19
CA ILE A 119 10.44 1.52 -0.37
C ILE A 119 11.61 2.06 -1.19
N TRP A 120 12.28 1.21 -1.97
CA TRP A 120 13.41 1.62 -2.81
C TRP A 120 13.00 2.72 -3.79
N PHE A 121 11.92 2.52 -4.55
CA PHE A 121 11.39 3.53 -5.47
C PHE A 121 10.83 4.77 -4.75
N GLY A 122 10.49 4.64 -3.48
CA GLY A 122 10.09 5.76 -2.63
C GLY A 122 11.25 6.62 -2.13
N LEU A 123 12.45 6.04 -2.03
CA LEU A 123 13.67 6.75 -1.60
C LEU A 123 14.47 7.27 -2.78
N ASP A 124 14.58 6.49 -3.85
CA ASP A 124 15.26 6.88 -5.08
C ASP A 124 14.27 7.44 -6.11
N THR A 125 13.96 8.72 -5.94
CA THR A 125 13.11 9.48 -6.86
C THR A 125 13.74 9.73 -8.21
N GLY A 126 15.08 9.72 -8.29
CA GLY A 126 15.81 10.04 -9.51
C GLY A 126 15.50 9.08 -10.66
N LEU A 127 15.42 7.78 -10.35
CA LEU A 127 15.08 6.76 -11.36
C LEU A 127 13.63 6.90 -11.88
N THR A 128 12.67 7.07 -10.97
CA THR A 128 11.24 7.16 -11.33
C THR A 128 10.93 8.42 -12.13
N VAL A 129 11.47 9.55 -11.71
CA VAL A 129 11.27 10.84 -12.41
C VAL A 129 12.00 10.85 -13.75
N GLY A 130 13.25 10.37 -13.81
CA GLY A 130 14.02 10.31 -15.05
C GLY A 130 13.37 9.42 -16.12
N ILE A 131 12.78 8.29 -15.73
CA ILE A 131 12.02 7.44 -16.67
C ILE A 131 10.76 8.16 -17.16
N ALA A 132 10.03 8.83 -16.25
CA ALA A 132 8.83 9.57 -16.60
C ALA A 132 9.14 10.75 -17.56
N GLU A 133 10.18 11.52 -17.30
CA GLU A 133 10.64 12.60 -18.18
C GLU A 133 11.05 12.08 -19.56
N THR A 134 11.80 10.99 -19.60
CA THR A 134 12.20 10.35 -20.87
C THR A 134 10.97 9.87 -21.64
N ALA A 135 9.98 9.28 -20.98
CA ALA A 135 8.75 8.84 -21.60
C ALA A 135 7.94 10.03 -22.19
N VAL A 136 7.86 11.14 -21.47
CA VAL A 136 7.19 12.37 -21.94
C VAL A 136 7.91 12.95 -23.15
N GLN A 137 9.25 12.95 -23.16
CA GLN A 137 10.04 13.41 -24.31
C GLN A 137 9.84 12.51 -25.53
N LEU A 138 9.81 11.19 -25.35
CA LEU A 138 9.58 10.22 -26.44
C LEU A 138 8.17 10.32 -27.05
N LEU A 139 7.17 10.65 -26.21
CA LEU A 139 5.79 10.84 -26.67
C LEU A 139 5.55 12.20 -27.36
N GLY A 140 6.57 13.04 -27.46
CA GLY A 140 6.47 14.33 -28.13
C GLY A 140 5.54 15.34 -27.44
N VAL A 141 5.21 15.10 -26.20
CA VAL A 141 4.44 16.04 -25.34
C VAL A 141 5.40 17.10 -24.80
N ASN A 142 6.18 17.73 -25.68
CA ASN A 142 6.91 18.93 -25.34
C ASN A 142 5.89 20.04 -25.22
N GLY A 143 5.76 20.59 -24.03
CA GLY A 143 4.81 21.63 -23.70
C GLY A 143 4.84 22.77 -24.74
N GLN A 144 3.72 22.95 -25.39
CA GLN A 144 3.35 24.23 -25.99
C GLN A 144 2.76 25.12 -24.88
#